data_4fcea3de2d40843efe9aa34216f8eac5
#
_entry.id   4fcea3de2d40843efe9aa34216f8eac5
#
_cell.length_a   1.000
_cell.length_b   1.000
_cell.length_c   1.000
_cell.angle_alpha   90.00
_cell.angle_beta   90.00
_cell.angle_gamma   90.00
#
_symmetry.space_group_name_H-M   'P 1'
#
loop_
_entity.id
_entity.type
_entity.pdbx_description
1 polymer ?
#
loop_
_entity_poly.entity_id
_entity_poly.type
_entity_poly.pdbx_seq_one_letter_code
_entity_poly.pdbx_strand_id
1 'polypeptide(L)'
;LTLLRVALAVAAAGALTAQEVLTVLAQSVLGGVAVGAVVGIVLALVIRRGSDDLLANALILIAPFPAYLGAEAIGGSGILAVVTAALIITNTMLTDRDFRGRRASVAVWKQITFVLTALAFMLVGLELPATIEELPAEELRLLPVLVICVLLTLLVARMGFVLMMALITRGDVRRRIGMREAIVLAWAGTRGPVSGLAAFSLPLGVGVEALVDQTQLLQATTFIVITMTLLLSPSLGVVARVVKLAA
;
A
#
# COMPACT_ATOMS: atom_id res chain seq x y z
N LEU A 1 -3.13 -0.12 6.66
CA LEU A 1 -2.61 -0.76 7.89
C LEU A 1 -3.25 -0.18 9.16
N THR A 2 -3.38 1.13 9.32
CA THR A 2 -4.07 1.73 10.49
C THR A 2 -5.50 1.26 10.65
N LEU A 3 -6.29 1.25 9.56
CA LEU A 3 -7.66 0.72 9.57
C LEU A 3 -7.70 -0.78 9.89
N LEU A 4 -6.73 -1.56 9.40
CA LEU A 4 -6.61 -2.98 9.72
C LEU A 4 -6.34 -3.18 11.21
N ARG A 5 -5.40 -2.41 11.80
CA ARG A 5 -5.13 -2.45 13.26
C ARG A 5 -6.36 -2.10 14.10
N VAL A 6 -7.10 -1.08 13.68
CA VAL A 6 -8.35 -0.71 14.35
C VAL A 6 -9.38 -1.84 14.24
N ALA A 7 -9.56 -2.42 13.05
CA ALA A 7 -10.46 -3.54 12.85
C ALA A 7 -10.09 -4.75 13.72
N LEU A 8 -8.79 -5.08 13.81
CA LEU A 8 -8.30 -6.14 14.69
C LEU A 8 -8.50 -5.82 16.17
N ALA A 9 -8.28 -4.57 16.59
CA ALA A 9 -8.52 -4.14 17.96
C ALA A 9 -10.01 -4.21 18.32
N VAL A 10 -10.91 -3.82 17.41
CA VAL A 10 -12.38 -3.97 17.58
C VAL A 10 -12.75 -5.45 17.69
N ALA A 11 -12.19 -6.29 16.82
CA ALA A 11 -12.47 -7.72 16.84
C ALA A 11 -11.97 -8.40 18.12
N ALA A 12 -10.81 -7.99 18.65
CA ALA A 12 -10.23 -8.54 19.88
C ALA A 12 -10.92 -8.05 21.15
N ALA A 13 -11.41 -6.80 21.17
CA ALA A 13 -12.04 -6.20 22.37
C ALA A 13 -13.57 -6.43 22.46
N GLY A 14 -14.17 -6.98 21.39
CA GLY A 14 -15.63 -7.25 21.33
C GLY A 14 -16.51 -6.01 21.13
N ALA A 15 -16.09 -4.82 21.53
CA ALA A 15 -16.68 -3.52 21.19
C ALA A 15 -15.72 -2.39 21.58
N LEU A 16 -15.36 -1.53 20.63
CA LEU A 16 -14.70 -0.26 20.93
C LEU A 16 -15.70 0.87 20.79
N THR A 17 -15.63 1.84 21.69
CA THR A 17 -16.42 3.07 21.55
C THR A 17 -15.89 3.89 20.36
N ALA A 18 -16.75 4.67 19.72
CA ALA A 18 -16.35 5.55 18.62
C ALA A 18 -15.19 6.50 19.02
N GLN A 19 -15.12 6.87 20.29
CA GLN A 19 -14.07 7.71 20.84
C GLN A 19 -12.71 7.00 20.90
N GLU A 20 -12.69 5.73 21.31
CA GLU A 20 -11.46 4.92 21.34
C GLU A 20 -10.91 4.68 19.93
N VAL A 21 -11.78 4.37 18.97
CA VAL A 21 -11.40 4.24 17.56
C VAL A 21 -10.78 5.54 17.04
N LEU A 22 -11.39 6.69 17.34
CA LEU A 22 -10.89 7.99 16.92
C LEU A 22 -9.54 8.32 17.54
N THR A 23 -9.34 8.00 18.83
CA THR A 23 -8.07 8.26 19.51
C THR A 23 -6.94 7.39 18.95
N VAL A 24 -7.18 6.10 18.68
CA VAL A 24 -6.19 5.20 18.06
C VAL A 24 -5.85 5.67 16.64
N LEU A 25 -6.84 6.06 15.85
CA LEU A 25 -6.62 6.61 14.53
C LEU A 25 -5.81 7.93 14.59
N ALA A 26 -6.21 8.85 15.46
CA ALA A 26 -5.50 10.12 15.62
C ALA A 26 -4.05 9.92 16.07
N GLN A 27 -3.82 9.08 17.06
CA GLN A 27 -2.47 8.74 17.53
C GLN A 27 -1.64 8.10 16.42
N SER A 28 -2.20 7.16 15.68
CA SER A 28 -1.54 6.48 14.57
C SER A 28 -1.14 7.44 13.47
N VAL A 29 -2.04 8.35 13.07
CA VAL A 29 -1.78 9.32 12.00
C VAL A 29 -0.82 10.41 12.47
N LEU A 30 -1.11 11.07 13.60
CA LEU A 30 -0.30 12.19 14.11
C LEU A 30 1.08 11.72 14.53
N GLY A 31 1.19 10.57 15.21
CA GLY A 31 2.47 9.97 15.60
C GLY A 31 3.31 9.62 14.37
N GLY A 32 2.71 8.99 13.35
CA GLY A 32 3.39 8.67 12.10
C GLY A 32 3.90 9.92 11.38
N VAL A 33 3.04 10.92 11.21
CA VAL A 33 3.42 12.19 10.55
C VAL A 33 4.49 12.94 11.35
N ALA A 34 4.37 13.01 12.67
CA ALA A 34 5.35 13.71 13.53
C ALA A 34 6.74 13.08 13.45
N VAL A 35 6.85 11.75 13.63
CA VAL A 35 8.13 11.04 13.53
C VAL A 35 8.70 11.14 12.11
N GLY A 36 7.86 10.95 11.09
CA GLY A 36 8.28 11.08 9.70
C GLY A 36 8.80 12.47 9.37
N ALA A 37 8.16 13.52 9.94
CA ALA A 37 8.63 14.89 9.78
C ALA A 37 9.98 15.12 10.46
N VAL A 38 10.16 14.65 11.69
CA VAL A 38 11.45 14.79 12.40
C VAL A 38 12.56 14.09 11.62
N VAL A 39 12.38 12.82 11.27
CA VAL A 39 13.39 12.05 10.52
C VAL A 39 13.65 12.68 9.16
N GLY A 40 12.58 13.06 8.44
CA GLY A 40 12.69 13.70 7.13
C GLY A 40 13.47 15.02 7.17
N ILE A 41 13.18 15.89 8.15
CA ILE A 41 13.89 17.18 8.33
C ILE A 41 15.36 16.95 8.69
N VAL A 42 15.63 16.06 9.65
CA VAL A 42 17.01 15.76 10.07
C VAL A 42 17.83 15.26 8.89
N LEU A 43 17.33 14.26 8.16
CA LEU A 43 18.02 13.71 6.99
C LEU A 43 18.16 14.74 5.86
N ALA A 44 17.12 15.52 5.59
CA ALA A 44 17.18 16.59 4.60
C ALA A 44 18.26 17.64 4.93
N LEU A 45 18.41 18.01 6.21
CA LEU A 45 19.46 18.92 6.67
C LEU A 45 20.86 18.32 6.51
N VAL A 46 21.02 17.03 6.82
CA VAL A 46 22.29 16.32 6.65
C VAL A 46 22.66 16.25 5.17
N ILE A 47 21.74 15.88 4.30
CA ILE A 47 21.93 15.79 2.85
C ILE A 47 22.31 17.15 2.27
N ARG A 48 21.65 18.23 2.68
CA ARG A 48 21.97 19.59 2.20
C ARG A 48 23.35 20.09 2.64
N ARG A 49 23.85 19.63 3.78
CA ARG A 49 25.19 20.01 4.25
C ARG A 49 26.31 19.12 3.68
N GLY A 50 25.95 17.92 3.21
CA GLY A 50 26.90 17.00 2.59
C GLY A 50 27.14 17.38 1.13
N SER A 51 28.41 17.33 0.71
CA SER A 51 28.81 17.55 -0.70
C SER A 51 28.95 16.24 -1.49
N ASP A 52 28.70 15.08 -0.85
CA ASP A 52 28.89 13.76 -1.44
C ASP A 52 27.57 13.14 -1.86
N ASP A 53 27.36 12.96 -3.17
CA ASP A 53 26.19 12.34 -3.76
C ASP A 53 25.99 10.89 -3.31
N LEU A 54 27.06 10.17 -3.00
CA LEU A 54 27.03 8.77 -2.60
C LEU A 54 26.48 8.66 -1.17
N LEU A 55 26.93 9.54 -0.27
CA LEU A 55 26.40 9.63 1.09
C LEU A 55 24.92 10.02 1.08
N ALA A 56 24.53 10.98 0.24
CA ALA A 56 23.13 11.39 0.11
C ALA A 56 22.24 10.22 -0.33
N ASN A 57 22.67 9.45 -1.35
CA ASN A 57 21.93 8.28 -1.81
C ASN A 57 21.83 7.18 -0.74
N ALA A 58 22.89 6.93 0.04
CA ALA A 58 22.88 5.98 1.14
C ALA A 58 21.91 6.40 2.26
N LEU A 59 21.90 7.69 2.61
CA LEU A 59 20.98 8.23 3.61
C LEU A 59 19.52 8.12 3.18
N ILE A 60 19.22 8.38 1.91
CA ILE A 60 17.88 8.21 1.36
C ILE A 60 17.42 6.74 1.42
N LEU A 61 18.34 5.81 1.17
CA LEU A 61 18.04 4.38 1.23
C LEU A 61 17.78 3.90 2.66
N ILE A 62 18.48 4.46 3.63
CA ILE A 62 18.34 4.11 5.05
C ILE A 62 17.14 4.84 5.69
N ALA A 63 16.73 5.99 5.17
CA ALA A 63 15.66 6.83 5.73
C ALA A 63 14.36 6.09 6.13
N PRO A 64 13.86 5.09 5.37
CA PRO A 64 12.64 4.38 5.73
C PRO A 64 12.72 3.64 7.06
N PHE A 65 13.89 3.12 7.44
CA PHE A 65 14.04 2.29 8.64
C PHE A 65 13.84 3.09 9.94
N PRO A 66 14.58 4.19 10.21
CA PRO A 66 14.36 4.96 11.42
C PRO A 66 13.00 5.65 11.44
N ALA A 67 12.44 6.03 10.28
CA ALA A 67 11.10 6.59 10.21
C ALA A 67 10.03 5.54 10.59
N TYR A 68 10.14 4.33 10.05
CA TYR A 68 9.21 3.25 10.34
C TYR A 68 9.30 2.80 11.81
N LEU A 69 10.50 2.42 12.26
CA LEU A 69 10.71 1.90 13.61
C LEU A 69 10.40 2.94 14.70
N GLY A 70 10.78 4.20 14.48
CA GLY A 70 10.49 5.27 15.41
C GLY A 70 8.99 5.55 15.56
N ALA A 71 8.22 5.46 14.46
CA ALA A 71 6.77 5.63 14.53
C ALA A 71 6.09 4.44 15.21
N GLU A 72 6.49 3.21 14.89
CA GLU A 72 5.96 2.01 15.53
C GLU A 72 6.21 1.99 17.04
N ALA A 73 7.38 2.46 17.50
CA ALA A 73 7.74 2.51 18.92
C ALA A 73 6.80 3.39 19.75
N ILE A 74 6.16 4.40 19.15
CA ILE A 74 5.20 5.30 19.84
C ILE A 74 3.74 4.98 19.49
N GLY A 75 3.47 3.84 18.83
CA GLY A 75 2.12 3.47 18.38
C GLY A 75 1.62 4.27 17.15
N GLY A 76 2.52 4.99 16.48
CA GLY A 76 2.23 5.68 15.23
C GLY A 76 2.26 4.75 14.02
N SER A 77 1.80 5.26 12.86
CA SER A 77 1.86 4.51 11.60
C SER A 77 3.24 4.63 10.95
N GLY A 78 4.01 3.53 10.94
CA GLY A 78 5.31 3.47 10.27
C GLY A 78 5.25 3.82 8.78
N ILE A 79 4.19 3.40 8.07
CA ILE A 79 4.02 3.74 6.65
C ILE A 79 3.82 5.24 6.46
N LEU A 80 2.98 5.89 7.28
CA LEU A 80 2.79 7.34 7.19
C LEU A 80 4.08 8.09 7.51
N ALA A 81 4.86 7.60 8.47
CA ALA A 81 6.16 8.17 8.80
C ALA A 81 7.13 8.11 7.62
N VAL A 82 7.25 6.94 6.97
CA VAL A 82 8.11 6.77 5.79
C VAL A 82 7.68 7.68 4.65
N VAL A 83 6.36 7.75 4.37
CA VAL A 83 5.83 8.61 3.29
C VAL A 83 6.10 10.08 3.61
N THR A 84 5.88 10.53 4.85
CA THR A 84 6.11 11.91 5.28
C THR A 84 7.60 12.25 5.16
N ALA A 85 8.49 11.40 5.65
CA ALA A 85 9.93 11.59 5.52
C ALA A 85 10.38 11.67 4.05
N ALA A 86 9.88 10.76 3.21
CA ALA A 86 10.18 10.74 1.78
C ALA A 86 9.72 12.02 1.06
N LEU A 87 8.53 12.54 1.39
CA LEU A 87 8.02 13.80 0.82
C LEU A 87 8.89 14.99 1.20
N ILE A 88 9.31 15.09 2.46
CA ILE A 88 10.18 16.17 2.94
C ILE A 88 11.55 16.10 2.26
N ILE A 89 12.17 14.94 2.23
CA ILE A 89 13.47 14.74 1.57
C ILE A 89 13.37 15.08 0.08
N THR A 90 12.34 14.56 -0.61
CA THR A 90 12.14 14.81 -2.03
C THR A 90 11.90 16.28 -2.34
N ASN A 91 11.07 16.97 -1.55
CA ASN A 91 10.81 18.39 -1.73
C ASN A 91 12.08 19.23 -1.55
N THR A 92 12.92 18.87 -0.57
CA THR A 92 14.21 19.51 -0.34
C THR A 92 15.14 19.34 -1.54
N MET A 93 15.19 18.14 -2.13
CA MET A 93 16.01 17.85 -3.32
C MET A 93 15.49 18.52 -4.59
N LEU A 94 14.16 18.68 -4.72
CA LEU A 94 13.58 19.38 -5.86
C LEU A 94 13.90 20.89 -5.84
N THR A 95 14.05 21.45 -4.66
CA THR A 95 14.38 22.87 -4.47
C THR A 95 15.87 23.16 -4.74
N ASP A 96 16.73 22.17 -4.53
CA ASP A 96 18.17 22.29 -4.78
C ASP A 96 18.48 21.94 -6.25
N ARG A 97 18.80 22.97 -7.05
CA ARG A 97 19.07 22.83 -8.49
C ARG A 97 20.37 22.12 -8.81
N ASP A 98 21.30 22.05 -7.85
CA ASP A 98 22.65 21.50 -8.04
C ASP A 98 22.78 20.02 -7.67
N PHE A 99 21.69 19.35 -7.29
CA PHE A 99 21.71 17.93 -6.94
C PHE A 99 21.97 17.05 -8.18
N ARG A 100 23.24 16.78 -8.44
CA ARG A 100 23.72 15.96 -9.59
C ARG A 100 23.37 14.48 -9.43
N GLY A 101 23.29 13.98 -8.19
CA GLY A 101 23.00 12.58 -7.86
C GLY A 101 21.57 12.11 -8.15
N ARG A 102 20.62 13.00 -8.54
CA ARG A 102 19.20 12.66 -8.73
C ARG A 102 18.97 11.52 -9.72
N ARG A 103 19.70 11.51 -10.86
CA ARG A 103 19.54 10.46 -11.88
C ARG A 103 20.01 9.10 -11.40
N ALA A 104 21.12 9.06 -10.67
CA ALA A 104 21.66 7.85 -10.07
C ALA A 104 20.72 7.33 -8.97
N SER A 105 20.21 8.20 -8.10
CA SER A 105 19.23 7.86 -7.07
C SER A 105 17.98 7.23 -7.66
N VAL A 106 17.39 7.81 -8.70
CA VAL A 106 16.19 7.27 -9.36
C VAL A 106 16.45 5.89 -9.95
N ALA A 107 17.62 5.66 -10.55
CA ALA A 107 17.97 4.35 -11.12
C ALA A 107 18.09 3.28 -10.02
N VAL A 108 18.78 3.59 -8.91
CA VAL A 108 18.92 2.69 -7.75
C VAL A 108 17.56 2.37 -7.16
N TRP A 109 16.71 3.38 -6.94
CA TRP A 109 15.37 3.18 -6.40
C TRP A 109 14.48 2.31 -7.30
N LYS A 110 14.56 2.46 -8.63
CA LYS A 110 13.83 1.58 -9.56
C LYS A 110 14.26 0.13 -9.42
N GLN A 111 15.56 -0.15 -9.32
CA GLN A 111 16.06 -1.51 -9.15
C GLN A 111 15.65 -2.11 -7.81
N ILE A 112 15.82 -1.36 -6.71
CA ILE A 112 15.44 -1.81 -5.36
C ILE A 112 13.93 -2.08 -5.29
N THR A 113 13.11 -1.16 -5.79
CA THR A 113 11.65 -1.34 -5.81
C THR A 113 11.26 -2.58 -6.62
N PHE A 114 11.91 -2.82 -7.76
CA PHE A 114 11.66 -4.01 -8.56
C PHE A 114 11.98 -5.29 -7.78
N VAL A 115 13.17 -5.37 -7.18
CA VAL A 115 13.61 -6.54 -6.40
C VAL A 115 12.70 -6.77 -5.18
N LEU A 116 12.42 -5.72 -4.39
CA LEU A 116 11.55 -5.83 -3.23
C LEU A 116 10.11 -6.21 -3.60
N THR A 117 9.61 -5.70 -4.72
CA THR A 117 8.28 -6.07 -5.23
C THR A 117 8.25 -7.53 -5.66
N ALA A 118 9.27 -7.99 -6.39
CA ALA A 118 9.40 -9.38 -6.81
C ALA A 118 9.50 -10.31 -5.59
N LEU A 119 10.30 -9.95 -4.58
CA LEU A 119 10.43 -10.70 -3.34
C LEU A 119 9.11 -10.79 -2.58
N ALA A 120 8.38 -9.67 -2.45
CA ALA A 120 7.09 -9.65 -1.77
C ALA A 120 6.05 -10.55 -2.46
N PHE A 121 5.99 -10.53 -3.80
CA PHE A 121 5.11 -11.44 -4.53
C PHE A 121 5.56 -12.90 -4.48
N MET A 122 6.86 -13.14 -4.46
CA MET A 122 7.40 -14.48 -4.25
C MET A 122 6.97 -15.04 -2.88
N LEU A 123 7.07 -14.24 -1.80
CA LEU A 123 6.62 -14.64 -0.48
C LEU A 123 5.11 -14.95 -0.46
N VAL A 124 4.28 -14.10 -1.07
CA VAL A 124 2.84 -14.37 -1.21
C VAL A 124 2.58 -15.66 -1.96
N GLY A 125 3.33 -15.92 -3.05
CA GLY A 125 3.19 -17.15 -3.83
C GLY A 125 3.64 -18.41 -3.11
N LEU A 126 4.63 -18.32 -2.23
CA LEU A 126 5.10 -19.44 -1.41
C LEU A 126 4.13 -19.77 -0.27
N GLU A 127 3.54 -18.76 0.33
CA GLU A 127 2.62 -18.93 1.47
C GLU A 127 1.21 -19.35 1.04
N LEU A 128 0.80 -19.00 -0.18
CA LEU A 128 -0.55 -19.27 -0.67
C LEU A 128 -0.94 -20.76 -0.62
N PRO A 129 -0.12 -21.72 -1.09
CA PRO A 129 -0.46 -23.14 -1.00
C PRO A 129 -0.62 -23.62 0.45
N ALA A 130 0.31 -23.25 1.32
CA ALA A 130 0.27 -23.63 2.74
C ALA A 130 -1.00 -23.09 3.41
N THR A 131 -1.32 -21.82 3.19
CA THR A 131 -2.54 -21.19 3.73
C THR A 131 -3.82 -21.88 3.23
N ILE A 132 -3.86 -22.36 1.98
CA ILE A 132 -5.03 -23.06 1.43
C ILE A 132 -5.15 -24.47 2.00
N GLU A 133 -4.03 -25.18 2.19
CA GLU A 133 -4.01 -26.55 2.72
C GLU A 133 -4.45 -26.61 4.19
N GLU A 134 -4.20 -25.55 4.95
CA GLU A 134 -4.61 -25.43 6.36
C GLU A 134 -6.09 -25.07 6.56
N LEU A 135 -6.81 -24.66 5.49
CA LEU A 135 -8.20 -24.25 5.60
C LEU A 135 -9.15 -25.43 5.83
N PRO A 136 -10.12 -25.32 6.77
CA PRO A 136 -11.19 -26.29 6.93
C PRO A 136 -12.01 -26.46 5.65
N ALA A 137 -12.52 -27.68 5.40
CA ALA A 137 -13.27 -27.99 4.19
C ALA A 137 -14.51 -27.12 3.96
N GLU A 138 -15.13 -26.62 5.03
CA GLU A 138 -16.27 -25.70 4.97
C GLU A 138 -15.85 -24.31 4.45
N GLU A 139 -14.72 -23.81 4.92
CA GLU A 139 -14.16 -22.52 4.51
C GLU A 139 -13.63 -22.55 3.09
N LEU A 140 -13.04 -23.67 2.67
CA LEU A 140 -12.59 -23.88 1.30
C LEU A 140 -13.73 -23.76 0.28
N ARG A 141 -14.97 -24.12 0.66
CA ARG A 141 -16.16 -23.92 -0.18
C ARG A 141 -16.60 -22.46 -0.28
N LEU A 142 -16.38 -21.67 0.76
CA LEU A 142 -16.71 -20.24 0.80
C LEU A 142 -15.66 -19.38 0.08
N LEU A 143 -14.42 -19.85 0.01
CA LEU A 143 -13.29 -19.11 -0.54
C LEU A 143 -13.54 -18.55 -1.95
N PRO A 144 -14.03 -19.30 -2.96
CA PRO A 144 -14.29 -18.76 -4.30
C PRO A 144 -15.37 -17.68 -4.30
N VAL A 145 -16.39 -17.82 -3.48
CA VAL A 145 -17.47 -16.82 -3.36
C VAL A 145 -16.91 -15.53 -2.77
N LEU A 146 -16.11 -15.63 -1.71
CA LEU A 146 -15.46 -14.47 -1.09
C LEU A 146 -14.51 -13.78 -2.06
N VAL A 147 -13.65 -14.53 -2.77
CA VAL A 147 -12.74 -13.98 -3.77
C VAL A 147 -13.50 -13.21 -4.85
N ILE A 148 -14.58 -13.79 -5.40
CA ILE A 148 -15.41 -13.15 -6.42
C ILE A 148 -16.07 -11.88 -5.85
N CYS A 149 -16.66 -11.96 -4.65
CA CYS A 149 -17.27 -10.80 -3.99
C CYS A 149 -16.28 -9.67 -3.76
N VAL A 150 -15.07 -9.99 -3.28
CA VAL A 150 -14.02 -9.00 -3.04
C VAL A 150 -13.56 -8.38 -4.37
N LEU A 151 -13.31 -9.18 -5.40
CA LEU A 151 -12.91 -8.69 -6.73
C LEU A 151 -13.98 -7.78 -7.34
N LEU A 152 -15.25 -8.17 -7.28
CA LEU A 152 -16.35 -7.36 -7.76
C LEU A 152 -16.49 -6.05 -6.99
N THR A 153 -16.42 -6.12 -5.66
CA THR A 153 -16.47 -4.93 -4.80
C THR A 153 -15.34 -3.96 -5.12
N LEU A 154 -14.13 -4.47 -5.30
CA LEU A 154 -12.96 -3.67 -5.68
C LEU A 154 -13.14 -3.01 -7.04
N LEU A 155 -13.64 -3.75 -8.02
CA LEU A 155 -13.89 -3.23 -9.37
C LEU A 155 -14.97 -2.15 -9.35
N VAL A 156 -16.11 -2.42 -8.69
CA VAL A 156 -17.23 -1.47 -8.57
C VAL A 156 -16.83 -0.22 -7.80
N ALA A 157 -16.16 -0.36 -6.66
CA ALA A 157 -15.69 0.78 -5.87
C ALA A 157 -14.70 1.64 -6.66
N ARG A 158 -13.81 1.02 -7.41
CA ARG A 158 -12.84 1.73 -8.23
C ARG A 158 -13.49 2.42 -9.43
N MET A 159 -14.39 1.72 -10.13
CA MET A 159 -15.17 2.32 -11.23
C MET A 159 -15.98 3.52 -10.71
N GLY A 160 -16.65 3.37 -9.57
CA GLY A 160 -17.39 4.44 -8.91
C GLY A 160 -16.52 5.63 -8.55
N PHE A 161 -15.33 5.38 -7.97
CA PHE A 161 -14.38 6.45 -7.64
C PHE A 161 -13.88 7.20 -8.88
N VAL A 162 -13.45 6.47 -9.93
CA VAL A 162 -12.97 7.10 -11.17
C VAL A 162 -14.08 7.88 -11.87
N LEU A 163 -15.31 7.34 -11.90
CA LEU A 163 -16.45 8.01 -12.46
C LEU A 163 -16.83 9.27 -11.68
N MET A 164 -16.80 9.20 -10.35
CA MET A 164 -17.00 10.36 -9.47
C MET A 164 -15.94 11.43 -9.74
N MET A 165 -14.66 11.05 -9.86
CA MET A 165 -13.58 11.96 -10.23
C MET A 165 -13.80 12.59 -11.60
N ALA A 166 -14.23 11.81 -12.60
CA ALA A 166 -14.56 12.29 -13.93
C ALA A 166 -15.74 13.29 -13.92
N LEU A 167 -16.70 13.11 -13.04
CA LEU A 167 -17.83 14.03 -12.85
C LEU A 167 -17.41 15.33 -12.19
N ILE A 168 -16.59 15.26 -11.13
CA ILE A 168 -16.08 16.44 -10.40
C ILE A 168 -15.18 17.29 -11.30
N THR A 169 -14.35 16.66 -12.13
CA THR A 169 -13.39 17.35 -13.02
C THR A 169 -14.02 17.85 -14.33
N ARG A 170 -15.31 17.64 -14.56
CA ARG A 170 -16.01 18.14 -15.77
C ARG A 170 -15.95 19.67 -15.97
N GLY A 171 -15.71 20.43 -14.90
CA GLY A 171 -15.59 21.89 -14.96
C GLY A 171 -14.26 22.43 -15.50
N ASP A 172 -13.19 21.63 -15.48
CA ASP A 172 -11.86 22.06 -15.91
C ASP A 172 -11.50 21.40 -17.25
N VAL A 173 -11.52 22.22 -18.32
CA VAL A 173 -11.24 21.77 -19.71
C VAL A 173 -9.86 21.09 -19.86
N ARG A 174 -8.90 21.43 -19.01
CA ARG A 174 -7.54 20.89 -19.03
C ARG A 174 -7.41 19.52 -18.33
N ARG A 175 -8.41 19.10 -17.55
CA ARG A 175 -8.38 17.87 -16.73
C ARG A 175 -9.53 16.91 -17.03
N ARG A 176 -10.21 17.02 -18.17
CA ARG A 176 -11.30 16.11 -18.51
C ARG A 176 -10.78 14.70 -18.72
N ILE A 177 -11.04 13.83 -17.75
CA ILE A 177 -10.88 12.39 -17.94
C ILE A 177 -12.09 11.91 -18.77
N GLY A 178 -11.83 11.46 -19.99
CA GLY A 178 -12.87 10.87 -20.85
C GLY A 178 -13.38 9.56 -20.26
N MET A 179 -14.61 9.17 -20.60
CA MET A 179 -15.19 7.89 -20.16
C MET A 179 -14.30 6.70 -20.54
N ARG A 180 -13.63 6.75 -21.68
CA ARG A 180 -12.70 5.73 -22.17
C ARG A 180 -11.46 5.64 -21.30
N GLU A 181 -10.88 6.78 -20.95
CA GLU A 181 -9.73 6.87 -20.03
C GLU A 181 -10.12 6.40 -18.62
N ALA A 182 -11.34 6.73 -18.17
CA ALA A 182 -11.88 6.28 -16.89
C ALA A 182 -11.95 4.75 -16.80
N ILE A 183 -12.41 4.07 -17.88
CA ILE A 183 -12.48 2.60 -17.94
C ILE A 183 -11.07 1.99 -17.84
N VAL A 184 -10.09 2.52 -18.59
CA VAL A 184 -8.71 2.03 -18.56
C VAL A 184 -8.07 2.29 -17.19
N LEU A 185 -8.29 3.46 -16.59
CA LEU A 185 -7.83 3.78 -15.24
C LEU A 185 -8.45 2.89 -14.17
N ALA A 186 -9.74 2.56 -14.31
CA ALA A 186 -10.41 1.64 -13.40
C ALA A 186 -9.84 0.22 -13.53
N TRP A 187 -9.62 -0.24 -14.77
CA TRP A 187 -9.04 -1.56 -15.04
C TRP A 187 -7.56 -1.66 -14.59
N ALA A 188 -6.79 -0.60 -14.74
CA ALA A 188 -5.37 -0.51 -14.33
C ALA A 188 -5.14 -0.65 -12.83
N GLY A 189 -6.16 -0.98 -12.07
CA GLY A 189 -6.17 -1.08 -10.60
C GLY A 189 -5.48 -2.30 -10.01
N THR A 190 -4.30 -2.62 -10.47
CA THR A 190 -3.49 -3.69 -9.86
C THR A 190 -3.21 -3.40 -8.38
N ARG A 191 -3.31 -4.42 -7.55
CA ARG A 191 -2.96 -4.33 -6.13
C ARG A 191 -1.45 -4.44 -5.98
N GLY A 192 -0.87 -3.55 -5.17
CA GLY A 192 0.56 -3.59 -4.86
C GLY A 192 0.91 -4.64 -3.81
N PRO A 193 2.21 -4.91 -3.61
CA PRO A 193 2.70 -5.89 -2.63
C PRO A 193 2.34 -5.52 -1.18
N VAL A 194 2.04 -4.25 -0.91
CA VAL A 194 1.69 -3.76 0.44
C VAL A 194 0.45 -4.48 1.01
N SER A 195 -0.54 -4.79 0.18
CA SER A 195 -1.73 -5.54 0.62
C SER A 195 -1.38 -6.98 1.01
N GLY A 196 -0.47 -7.64 0.27
CA GLY A 196 0.02 -8.98 0.60
C GLY A 196 0.81 -8.98 1.90
N LEU A 197 1.75 -8.05 2.05
CA LEU A 197 2.51 -7.90 3.28
C LEU A 197 1.62 -7.54 4.49
N ALA A 198 0.54 -6.80 4.28
CA ALA A 198 -0.45 -6.53 5.32
C ALA A 198 -1.20 -7.82 5.74
N ALA A 199 -1.45 -8.74 4.81
CA ALA A 199 -2.07 -10.03 5.14
C ALA A 199 -1.16 -10.91 6.02
N PHE A 200 0.17 -10.84 5.86
CA PHE A 200 1.12 -11.51 6.76
C PHE A 200 1.12 -10.93 8.18
N SER A 201 0.67 -9.70 8.36
CA SER A 201 0.57 -9.09 9.70
C SER A 201 -0.70 -9.45 10.46
N LEU A 202 -1.59 -10.25 9.86
CA LEU A 202 -2.76 -10.78 10.55
C LEU A 202 -2.28 -11.79 11.61
N PRO A 203 -2.75 -11.69 12.88
CA PRO A 203 -2.34 -12.59 13.93
C PRO A 203 -2.90 -14.00 13.67
N LEU A 204 -2.04 -14.91 13.27
CA LEU A 204 -2.33 -16.33 13.17
C LEU A 204 -2.09 -16.93 14.57
N GLY A 205 -3.13 -17.08 15.35
CA GLY A 205 -3.08 -18.01 16.48
C GLY A 205 -2.67 -17.46 17.86
N VAL A 206 -2.90 -16.22 18.24
CA VAL A 206 -2.68 -15.77 19.60
C VAL A 206 -3.98 -15.22 20.23
N GLY A 207 -4.65 -16.04 21.02
CA GLY A 207 -5.51 -15.60 22.11
C GLY A 207 -7.03 -15.58 21.89
N VAL A 208 -7.55 -15.81 20.67
CA VAL A 208 -9.01 -15.94 20.46
C VAL A 208 -9.27 -17.02 19.42
N GLU A 209 -9.53 -18.25 19.85
CA GLU A 209 -9.74 -19.42 18.99
C GLU A 209 -10.76 -19.20 17.85
N ALA A 210 -11.81 -18.42 18.10
CA ALA A 210 -12.84 -18.10 17.10
C ALA A 210 -12.38 -17.12 15.98
N LEU A 211 -11.27 -16.42 16.16
CA LEU A 211 -10.73 -15.49 15.17
C LEU A 211 -9.65 -16.13 14.28
N VAL A 212 -9.04 -17.24 14.70
CA VAL A 212 -7.94 -17.88 13.98
C VAL A 212 -8.42 -18.40 12.64
N ASP A 213 -9.54 -19.12 12.60
CA ASP A 213 -10.09 -19.69 11.37
C ASP A 213 -10.47 -18.58 10.37
N GLN A 214 -11.17 -17.53 10.84
CA GLN A 214 -11.53 -16.39 9.99
C GLN A 214 -10.33 -15.62 9.47
N THR A 215 -9.23 -15.58 10.22
CA THR A 215 -7.99 -14.89 9.82
C THR A 215 -7.30 -15.62 8.68
N GLN A 216 -7.24 -16.95 8.71
CA GLN A 216 -6.68 -17.77 7.63
C GLN A 216 -7.50 -17.59 6.33
N LEU A 217 -8.83 -17.62 6.43
CA LEU A 217 -9.70 -17.39 5.28
C LEU A 217 -9.51 -15.98 4.67
N LEU A 218 -9.37 -14.95 5.51
CA LEU A 218 -9.08 -13.59 5.07
C LEU A 218 -7.70 -13.49 4.40
N GLN A 219 -6.71 -14.16 4.95
CA GLN A 219 -5.35 -14.19 4.41
C GLN A 219 -5.33 -14.89 3.04
N ALA A 220 -5.91 -16.09 2.93
CA ALA A 220 -6.05 -16.83 1.68
C ALA A 220 -6.81 -16.00 0.62
N THR A 221 -7.94 -15.41 1.00
CA THR A 221 -8.73 -14.54 0.11
C THR A 221 -7.89 -13.38 -0.39
N THR A 222 -7.12 -12.72 0.49
CA THR A 222 -6.27 -11.58 0.13
C THR A 222 -5.17 -12.00 -0.84
N PHE A 223 -4.49 -13.12 -0.58
CA PHE A 223 -3.44 -13.63 -1.46
C PHE A 223 -3.97 -14.00 -2.84
N ILE A 224 -5.13 -14.68 -2.91
CA ILE A 224 -5.75 -15.03 -4.19
C ILE A 224 -6.18 -13.77 -4.95
N VAL A 225 -6.80 -12.78 -4.29
CA VAL A 225 -7.21 -11.52 -4.92
C VAL A 225 -6.00 -10.77 -5.49
N ILE A 226 -4.87 -10.74 -4.78
CA ILE A 226 -3.64 -10.11 -5.25
C ILE A 226 -3.10 -10.86 -6.47
N THR A 227 -3.03 -12.18 -6.41
CA THR A 227 -2.56 -13.02 -7.52
C THR A 227 -3.44 -12.85 -8.75
N MET A 228 -4.76 -12.87 -8.59
CA MET A 228 -5.71 -12.65 -9.69
C MET A 228 -5.59 -11.26 -10.30
N THR A 229 -5.45 -10.21 -9.49
CA THR A 229 -5.27 -8.85 -10.01
C THR A 229 -3.93 -8.68 -10.74
N LEU A 230 -2.88 -9.39 -10.33
CA LEU A 230 -1.61 -9.43 -11.05
C LEU A 230 -1.74 -10.13 -12.39
N LEU A 231 -2.43 -11.29 -12.43
CA LEU A 231 -2.66 -12.03 -13.67
C LEU A 231 -3.53 -11.26 -14.66
N LEU A 232 -4.41 -10.38 -14.17
CA LEU A 232 -5.20 -9.47 -14.98
C LEU A 232 -4.40 -8.27 -15.52
N SER A 233 -3.25 -7.95 -14.94
CA SER A 233 -2.43 -6.79 -15.32
C SER A 233 -2.02 -6.78 -16.81
N PRO A 234 -1.58 -7.88 -17.46
CA PRO A 234 -1.25 -7.90 -18.87
C PRO A 234 -2.45 -7.61 -19.80
N SER A 235 -3.69 -7.87 -19.34
CA SER A 235 -4.91 -7.59 -20.10
C SER A 235 -5.16 -6.08 -20.31
N LEU A 236 -4.48 -5.21 -19.54
CA LEU A 236 -4.59 -3.76 -19.68
C LEU A 236 -4.30 -3.28 -21.11
N GLY A 237 -3.29 -3.86 -21.76
CA GLY A 237 -2.96 -3.53 -23.15
C GLY A 237 -4.08 -3.92 -24.14
N VAL A 238 -4.81 -4.99 -23.87
CA VAL A 238 -5.97 -5.41 -24.66
C VAL A 238 -7.13 -4.44 -24.43
N VAL A 239 -7.43 -4.12 -23.16
CA VAL A 239 -8.50 -3.18 -22.81
C VAL A 239 -8.24 -1.80 -23.40
N ALA A 240 -7.01 -1.30 -23.34
CA ALA A 240 -6.63 -0.01 -23.92
C ALA A 240 -6.84 0.02 -25.45
N ARG A 241 -6.56 -1.08 -26.15
CA ARG A 241 -6.80 -1.22 -27.59
C ARG A 241 -8.30 -1.30 -27.92
N VAL A 242 -9.07 -2.10 -27.18
CA VAL A 242 -10.53 -2.21 -27.36
C VAL A 242 -11.23 -0.87 -27.15
N VAL A 243 -10.78 -0.10 -26.16
CA VAL A 243 -11.33 1.23 -25.85
C VAL A 243 -10.78 2.31 -26.82
N LYS A 244 -9.88 1.95 -27.76
CA LYS A 244 -9.27 2.86 -28.76
C LYS A 244 -8.51 4.04 -28.14
N LEU A 245 -7.81 3.79 -27.04
CA LEU A 245 -6.89 4.76 -26.40
C LEU A 245 -5.44 4.56 -26.84
N ALA A 246 -5.11 3.39 -27.37
CA ALA A 246 -3.83 3.11 -28.03
C ALA A 246 -4.08 3.04 -29.54
N ALA A 247 -3.75 4.10 -30.26
CA ALA A 247 -3.55 4.12 -31.69
C ALA A 247 -2.07 3.95 -31.99
#